data_77b1bff1bbdd84786fc7c00ce83a985e
#
_entry.id   77b1bff1bbdd84786fc7c00ce83a985e
#
_cell.length_a   1.000
_cell.length_b   1.000
_cell.length_c   1.000
_cell.angle_alpha   90.00
_cell.angle_beta   90.00
_cell.angle_gamma   90.00
#
_symmetry.space_group_name_H-M   'P 1'
#
loop_
_entity.id
_entity.type
_entity.pdbx_description
1 polymer ?
#
loop_
_entity_poly.entity_id
_entity_poly.type
_entity_poly.pdbx_seq_one_letter_code
_entity_poly.pdbx_strand_id
1 'polypeptide(L)'
;IDGWLAGRIADKFVRAEAAAFVNGNGVDKPTGFLTHPAVDDASWSWGNIGYVATGADGAFASADALIDLVYSLGAEYRSGATFVMNSKTAGTVRKLKDGDGRFLWSDGLAAGEPARLLGYPVLIAEVMPDAVSDALAVAFGDFGAGYSVAERPDLRLLRDPFSAKPHVLFYAT
;
A
#
# COMPACT_ATOMS: atom_id res chain seq x y z
N ILE A 1 8.70 -19.81 24.72
CA ILE A 1 9.22 -18.41 24.66
C ILE A 1 9.85 -18.16 23.30
N ASP A 2 10.71 -19.07 22.80
CA ASP A 2 11.44 -18.88 21.53
C ASP A 2 10.49 -18.73 20.31
N GLY A 3 9.45 -19.55 20.21
CA GLY A 3 8.47 -19.44 19.14
C GLY A 3 7.65 -18.14 19.19
N TRP A 4 7.30 -17.67 20.39
CA TRP A 4 6.61 -16.39 20.57
C TRP A 4 7.53 -15.22 20.14
N LEU A 5 8.79 -15.26 20.53
CA LEU A 5 9.77 -14.23 20.17
C LEU A 5 10.02 -14.19 18.66
N ALA A 6 10.19 -15.35 18.04
CA ALA A 6 10.35 -15.47 16.57
C ALA A 6 9.15 -14.87 15.83
N GLY A 7 7.92 -15.15 16.28
CA GLY A 7 6.71 -14.56 15.71
C GLY A 7 6.68 -13.03 15.84
N ARG A 8 7.08 -12.49 17.01
CA ARG A 8 7.13 -11.03 17.21
C ARG A 8 8.20 -10.34 16.37
N ILE A 9 9.33 -11.01 16.16
CA ILE A 9 10.40 -10.51 15.28
C ILE A 9 9.89 -10.49 13.85
N ALA A 10 9.31 -11.59 13.35
CA ALA A 10 8.72 -11.66 11.99
C ALA A 10 7.68 -10.57 11.77
N ASP A 11 6.74 -10.36 12.71
CA ASP A 11 5.74 -9.29 12.63
C ASP A 11 6.38 -7.89 12.49
N LYS A 12 7.49 -7.65 13.18
CA LYS A 12 8.21 -6.37 13.10
C LYS A 12 8.90 -6.19 11.75
N PHE A 13 9.51 -7.23 11.20
CA PHE A 13 10.12 -7.20 9.86
C PHE A 13 9.07 -6.93 8.79
N VAL A 14 7.98 -7.69 8.77
CA VAL A 14 6.88 -7.50 7.80
C VAL A 14 6.34 -6.06 7.82
N ARG A 15 6.16 -5.48 9.00
CA ARG A 15 5.72 -4.08 9.10
C ARG A 15 6.77 -3.08 8.62
N ALA A 16 8.05 -3.33 8.92
CA ALA A 16 9.13 -2.46 8.47
C ALA A 16 9.30 -2.52 6.95
N GLU A 17 9.21 -3.71 6.37
CA GLU A 17 9.23 -3.93 4.91
C GLU A 17 8.04 -3.25 4.23
N ALA A 18 6.83 -3.46 4.72
CA ALA A 18 5.64 -2.82 4.19
C ALA A 18 5.77 -1.28 4.19
N ALA A 19 6.30 -0.71 5.28
CA ALA A 19 6.56 0.73 5.35
C ALA A 19 7.65 1.17 4.36
N ALA A 20 8.68 0.35 4.16
CA ALA A 20 9.76 0.65 3.23
C ALA A 20 9.29 0.55 1.77
N PHE A 21 8.45 -0.41 1.40
CA PHE A 21 7.90 -0.53 0.06
C PHE A 21 6.97 0.63 -0.32
N VAL A 22 6.32 1.26 0.64
CA VAL A 22 5.46 2.43 0.40
C VAL A 22 6.26 3.73 0.44
N ASN A 23 7.04 3.97 1.52
CA ASN A 23 7.63 5.28 1.83
C ASN A 23 9.16 5.24 2.02
N GLY A 24 9.83 4.14 1.67
CA GLY A 24 11.28 4.02 1.85
C GLY A 24 12.06 4.99 0.99
N ASN A 25 13.15 5.54 1.52
CA ASN A 25 14.00 6.51 0.84
C ASN A 25 15.20 5.92 0.08
N GLY A 26 15.31 4.59 0.01
CA GLY A 26 16.41 3.91 -0.68
C GLY A 26 17.75 3.91 0.07
N VAL A 27 17.81 4.38 1.32
CA VAL A 27 19.02 4.34 2.16
C VAL A 27 18.84 3.26 3.21
N ASP A 28 19.64 2.19 3.13
CA ASP A 28 19.56 0.99 3.98
C ASP A 28 18.18 0.30 4.00
N LYS A 29 17.35 0.60 3.02
CA LYS A 29 16.00 0.03 2.81
C LYS A 29 15.56 0.27 1.36
N PRO A 30 14.56 -0.48 0.86
CA PRO A 30 14.02 -0.27 -0.48
C PRO A 30 13.51 1.15 -0.71
N THR A 31 13.54 1.60 -1.96
CA THR A 31 12.85 2.82 -2.37
C THR A 31 11.37 2.54 -2.49
N GLY A 32 10.55 3.26 -1.71
CA GLY A 32 9.11 3.12 -1.73
C GLY A 32 8.48 3.75 -2.98
N PHE A 33 7.36 3.21 -3.44
CA PHE A 33 6.74 3.72 -4.65
C PHE A 33 6.23 5.17 -4.51
N LEU A 34 5.81 5.61 -3.32
CA LEU A 34 5.38 7.00 -3.08
C LEU A 34 6.54 8.01 -3.02
N THR A 35 7.79 7.57 -3.04
CA THR A 35 8.95 8.49 -3.04
C THR A 35 9.40 8.90 -4.44
N HIS A 36 8.85 8.29 -5.49
CA HIS A 36 9.06 8.74 -6.86
C HIS A 36 8.37 10.08 -7.09
N PRO A 37 8.91 10.93 -7.99
CA PRO A 37 8.27 12.21 -8.30
C PRO A 37 6.84 12.02 -8.78
N ALA A 38 5.89 12.72 -8.14
CA ALA A 38 4.51 12.73 -8.58
C ALA A 38 4.31 13.87 -9.59
N VAL A 39 3.76 13.56 -10.75
CA VAL A 39 3.47 14.51 -11.82
C VAL A 39 2.01 14.37 -12.25
N ASP A 40 1.45 15.43 -12.81
CA ASP A 40 0.13 15.37 -13.42
C ASP A 40 0.10 14.30 -14.51
N ASP A 41 -0.98 13.53 -14.58
CA ASP A 41 -1.12 12.42 -15.53
C ASP A 41 -0.92 12.87 -16.98
N ALA A 42 -1.36 14.06 -17.33
CA ALA A 42 -1.19 14.63 -18.67
C ALA A 42 0.29 14.91 -19.05
N SER A 43 1.18 15.03 -18.06
CA SER A 43 2.61 15.24 -18.23
C SER A 43 3.46 14.05 -17.81
N TRP A 44 2.85 12.88 -17.67
CA TRP A 44 3.53 11.68 -17.21
C TRP A 44 4.68 11.27 -18.15
N SER A 45 5.77 10.84 -17.56
CA SER A 45 6.91 10.22 -18.24
C SER A 45 7.49 9.11 -17.37
N TRP A 46 8.21 8.19 -18.02
CA TRP A 46 8.83 7.05 -17.34
C TRP A 46 9.73 7.50 -16.18
N GLY A 47 9.59 6.83 -15.03
CA GLY A 47 10.29 7.16 -13.78
C GLY A 47 9.50 8.04 -12.82
N ASN A 48 8.35 8.55 -13.24
CA ASN A 48 7.44 9.33 -12.41
C ASN A 48 6.14 8.56 -12.14
N ILE A 49 5.42 8.98 -11.11
CA ILE A 49 4.07 8.50 -10.81
C ILE A 49 3.07 9.57 -11.27
N GLY A 50 2.11 9.18 -12.11
CA GLY A 50 0.99 10.03 -12.45
C GLY A 50 0.05 10.22 -11.26
N TYR A 51 -0.44 11.42 -11.01
CA TYR A 51 -1.50 11.65 -10.03
C TYR A 51 -2.74 12.25 -10.66
N VAL A 52 -3.88 11.94 -10.05
CA VAL A 52 -5.18 12.52 -10.36
C VAL A 52 -5.66 13.27 -9.12
N ALA A 53 -6.02 14.55 -9.29
CA ALA A 53 -6.51 15.36 -8.18
C ALA A 53 -7.92 14.91 -7.76
N THR A 54 -8.16 14.84 -6.43
CA THR A 54 -9.47 14.44 -5.89
C THR A 54 -10.55 15.51 -6.00
N GLY A 55 -10.17 16.73 -6.42
CA GLY A 55 -11.07 17.86 -6.56
C GLY A 55 -11.49 18.56 -5.26
N ALA A 56 -10.99 18.08 -4.12
CA ALA A 56 -11.24 18.69 -2.81
C ALA A 56 -10.01 18.51 -1.91
N ASP A 57 -9.68 19.52 -1.14
CA ASP A 57 -8.56 19.51 -0.22
C ASP A 57 -8.80 18.55 0.94
N GLY A 58 -7.92 17.57 1.08
CA GLY A 58 -8.01 16.54 2.12
C GLY A 58 -9.25 15.62 2.05
N ALA A 59 -9.98 15.62 0.93
CA ALA A 59 -11.21 14.87 0.76
C ALA A 59 -11.39 14.41 -0.69
N PHE A 60 -12.47 13.68 -0.96
CA PHE A 60 -12.91 13.33 -2.30
C PHE A 60 -14.13 14.18 -2.64
N ALA A 61 -14.04 15.05 -3.66
CA ALA A 61 -15.17 15.86 -4.10
C ALA A 61 -16.30 14.99 -4.68
N SER A 62 -15.93 13.97 -5.45
CA SER A 62 -16.85 13.01 -6.05
C SER A 62 -16.16 11.65 -6.21
N ALA A 63 -16.91 10.69 -6.66
CA ALA A 63 -16.40 9.39 -7.08
C ALA A 63 -15.66 9.44 -8.42
N ASP A 64 -15.83 10.51 -9.20
CA ASP A 64 -15.26 10.64 -10.54
C ASP A 64 -13.74 10.57 -10.52
N ALA A 65 -13.10 11.17 -9.51
CA ALA A 65 -11.65 11.09 -9.35
C ALA A 65 -11.10 9.66 -9.26
N LEU A 66 -11.87 8.73 -8.67
CA LEU A 66 -11.48 7.31 -8.63
C LEU A 66 -11.69 6.63 -10.00
N ILE A 67 -12.69 7.06 -10.74
CA ILE A 67 -12.92 6.58 -12.11
C ILE A 67 -11.79 7.09 -13.01
N ASP A 68 -11.45 8.37 -12.92
CA ASP A 68 -10.36 8.98 -13.67
C ASP A 68 -9.03 8.29 -13.36
N LEU A 69 -8.78 7.97 -12.09
CA LEU A 69 -7.60 7.22 -11.66
C LEU A 69 -7.53 5.82 -12.30
N VAL A 70 -8.65 5.13 -12.47
CA VAL A 70 -8.69 3.84 -13.18
C VAL A 70 -8.37 4.01 -14.65
N TYR A 71 -8.89 5.07 -15.28
CA TYR A 71 -8.73 5.27 -16.71
C TYR A 71 -7.41 5.95 -17.10
N SER A 72 -6.70 6.57 -16.17
CA SER A 72 -5.33 7.03 -16.39
C SER A 72 -4.34 5.86 -16.59
N LEU A 73 -4.63 4.70 -16.01
CA LEU A 73 -3.80 3.51 -16.24
C LEU A 73 -4.09 2.88 -17.61
N GLY A 74 -3.05 2.52 -18.35
CA GLY A 74 -3.12 1.82 -19.63
C GLY A 74 -3.97 0.54 -19.55
N ALA A 75 -4.76 0.27 -20.58
CA ALA A 75 -5.73 -0.84 -20.58
C ALA A 75 -5.06 -2.22 -20.37
N GLU A 76 -3.84 -2.38 -20.86
CA GLU A 76 -3.03 -3.60 -20.71
C GLU A 76 -2.69 -3.94 -19.26
N TYR A 77 -2.55 -2.93 -18.38
CA TYR A 77 -2.20 -3.10 -16.97
C TYR A 77 -3.42 -3.18 -16.05
N ARG A 78 -4.61 -2.80 -16.52
CA ARG A 78 -5.82 -2.80 -15.69
C ARG A 78 -6.24 -4.18 -15.20
N SER A 79 -5.95 -5.23 -15.95
CA SER A 79 -6.35 -6.59 -15.58
C SER A 79 -5.69 -7.10 -14.31
N GLY A 80 -4.45 -6.67 -14.03
CA GLY A 80 -3.68 -6.99 -12.81
C GLY A 80 -3.73 -5.89 -11.74
N ALA A 81 -4.47 -4.80 -11.99
CA ALA A 81 -4.42 -3.63 -11.12
C ALA A 81 -5.19 -3.83 -9.81
N THR A 82 -4.68 -3.18 -8.77
CA THR A 82 -5.22 -3.21 -7.40
C THR A 82 -5.23 -1.82 -6.82
N PHE A 83 -6.28 -1.47 -6.09
CA PHE A 83 -6.29 -0.27 -5.24
C PHE A 83 -5.53 -0.53 -3.95
N VAL A 84 -4.71 0.45 -3.53
CA VAL A 84 -3.99 0.42 -2.25
C VAL A 84 -4.31 1.70 -1.48
N MET A 85 -4.77 1.57 -0.26
CA MET A 85 -5.13 2.68 0.62
C MET A 85 -5.15 2.24 2.08
N ASN A 86 -5.16 3.19 3.02
CA ASN A 86 -5.33 2.84 4.43
C ASN A 86 -6.80 2.67 4.82
N SER A 87 -7.07 2.13 6.01
CA SER A 87 -8.43 1.87 6.52
C SER A 87 -9.31 3.12 6.62
N LYS A 88 -8.74 4.27 6.99
CA LYS A 88 -9.50 5.53 7.11
C LYS A 88 -9.97 6.03 5.75
N THR A 89 -9.05 6.03 4.77
CA THR A 89 -9.34 6.39 3.39
C THR A 89 -10.36 5.43 2.79
N ALA A 90 -10.19 4.12 3.00
CA ALA A 90 -11.15 3.11 2.57
C ALA A 90 -12.55 3.36 3.16
N GLY A 91 -12.63 3.71 4.45
CA GLY A 91 -13.89 4.08 5.10
C GLY A 91 -14.56 5.31 4.48
N THR A 92 -13.77 6.28 4.00
CA THR A 92 -14.27 7.47 3.30
C THR A 92 -14.75 7.12 1.89
N VAL A 93 -13.93 6.39 1.13
CA VAL A 93 -14.25 5.94 -0.23
C VAL A 93 -15.51 5.05 -0.23
N ARG A 94 -15.67 4.19 0.78
CA ARG A 94 -16.84 3.31 0.91
C ARG A 94 -18.16 4.07 1.06
N LYS A 95 -18.13 5.32 1.54
CA LYS A 95 -19.33 6.17 1.68
C LYS A 95 -19.68 6.90 0.38
N LEU A 96 -18.81 6.88 -0.63
CA LEU A 96 -19.07 7.52 -1.91
C LEU A 96 -20.19 6.77 -2.65
N LYS A 97 -21.08 7.55 -3.25
CA LYS A 97 -22.23 7.06 -3.98
C LYS A 97 -22.21 7.63 -5.39
N ASP A 98 -22.83 6.92 -6.32
CA ASP A 98 -23.13 7.44 -7.65
C ASP A 98 -24.29 8.45 -7.61
N GLY A 99 -24.60 9.04 -8.76
CA GLY A 99 -25.72 9.99 -8.90
C GLY A 99 -27.09 9.40 -8.56
N ASP A 100 -27.24 8.09 -8.54
CA ASP A 100 -28.45 7.36 -8.17
C ASP A 100 -28.46 6.92 -6.70
N GLY A 101 -27.41 7.27 -5.94
CA GLY A 101 -27.27 6.96 -4.52
C GLY A 101 -26.78 5.54 -4.22
N ARG A 102 -26.26 4.81 -5.21
CA ARG A 102 -25.67 3.47 -5.02
C ARG A 102 -24.23 3.61 -4.57
N PHE A 103 -23.79 2.70 -3.70
CA PHE A 103 -22.40 2.66 -3.30
C PHE A 103 -21.51 2.10 -4.43
N LEU A 104 -20.39 2.75 -4.66
CA LEU A 104 -19.39 2.30 -5.64
C LEU A 104 -18.57 1.10 -5.16
N TRP A 105 -18.56 0.89 -3.88
CA TRP A 105 -17.87 -0.20 -3.23
C TRP A 105 -18.79 -1.42 -3.13
N SER A 106 -18.32 -2.57 -3.60
CA SER A 106 -18.99 -3.85 -3.37
C SER A 106 -18.20 -4.68 -2.36
N ASP A 107 -18.86 -5.13 -1.31
CA ASP A 107 -18.30 -6.15 -0.43
C ASP A 107 -18.31 -7.50 -1.14
N GLY A 108 -17.29 -8.34 -0.92
CA GLY A 108 -17.31 -9.72 -1.37
C GLY A 108 -18.53 -10.43 -0.77
N LEU A 109 -19.32 -11.08 -1.61
CA LEU A 109 -20.53 -11.81 -1.18
C LEU A 109 -20.19 -13.11 -0.45
N ALA A 110 -19.00 -13.67 -0.67
CA ALA A 110 -18.50 -14.85 0.01
C ALA A 110 -17.46 -14.50 1.08
N ALA A 111 -17.47 -15.25 2.18
CA ALA A 111 -16.46 -15.10 3.22
C ALA A 111 -15.06 -15.38 2.64
N GLY A 112 -14.15 -14.41 2.71
CA GLY A 112 -12.79 -14.50 2.17
C GLY A 112 -12.58 -13.88 0.80
N GLU A 113 -13.61 -13.39 0.11
CA GLU A 113 -13.42 -12.57 -1.07
C GLU A 113 -12.94 -11.16 -0.70
N PRO A 114 -11.92 -10.63 -1.38
CA PRO A 114 -11.48 -9.26 -1.16
C PRO A 114 -12.58 -8.28 -1.58
N ALA A 115 -12.72 -7.19 -0.83
CA ALA A 115 -13.58 -6.08 -1.21
C ALA A 115 -13.17 -5.53 -2.57
N ARG A 116 -14.14 -5.14 -3.39
CA ARG A 116 -13.91 -4.60 -4.73
C ARG A 116 -14.42 -3.16 -4.84
N LEU A 117 -13.59 -2.31 -5.41
CA LEU A 117 -13.92 -0.94 -5.77
C LEU A 117 -13.89 -0.81 -7.29
N LEU A 118 -14.99 -0.42 -7.90
CA LEU A 118 -15.14 -0.34 -9.36
C LEU A 118 -14.74 -1.65 -10.08
N GLY A 119 -14.94 -2.79 -9.44
CA GLY A 119 -14.59 -4.12 -9.96
C GLY A 119 -13.17 -4.59 -9.69
N TYR A 120 -12.28 -3.74 -9.17
CA TYR A 120 -10.89 -4.07 -8.85
C TYR A 120 -10.71 -4.43 -7.38
N PRO A 121 -9.76 -5.30 -7.05
CA PRO A 121 -9.47 -5.65 -5.66
C PRO A 121 -8.91 -4.45 -4.88
N VAL A 122 -9.14 -4.43 -3.58
CA VAL A 122 -8.62 -3.38 -2.68
C VAL A 122 -7.73 -4.02 -1.64
N LEU A 123 -6.49 -3.54 -1.57
CA LEU A 123 -5.51 -3.87 -0.54
C LEU A 123 -5.50 -2.77 0.52
N ILE A 124 -5.81 -3.14 1.75
CA ILE A 124 -5.69 -2.22 2.88
C ILE A 124 -4.26 -2.26 3.40
N ALA A 125 -3.57 -1.13 3.31
CA ALA A 125 -2.21 -0.93 3.79
C ALA A 125 -2.17 0.29 4.71
N GLU A 126 -2.06 0.07 6.02
CA GLU A 126 -2.08 1.14 7.05
C GLU A 126 -0.89 2.10 6.94
N VAL A 127 0.13 1.73 6.18
CA VAL A 127 1.31 2.56 5.92
C VAL A 127 1.07 3.63 4.84
N MET A 128 -0.06 3.55 4.13
CA MET A 128 -0.48 4.59 3.19
C MET A 128 -0.88 5.87 3.93
N PRO A 129 -0.61 7.05 3.35
CA PRO A 129 -1.02 8.33 3.94
C PRO A 129 -2.54 8.41 4.16
N ASP A 130 -2.94 9.19 5.17
CA ASP A 130 -4.34 9.61 5.31
C ASP A 130 -4.72 10.56 4.16
N ALA A 131 -6.00 10.66 3.84
CA ALA A 131 -6.52 11.66 2.90
C ALA A 131 -6.46 13.06 3.56
N VAL A 132 -5.33 13.73 3.39
CA VAL A 132 -5.08 15.10 3.83
C VAL A 132 -4.58 15.92 2.63
N SER A 133 -4.42 17.24 2.81
CA SER A 133 -3.90 18.11 1.75
C SER A 133 -2.60 17.57 1.16
N ASP A 134 -2.47 17.58 -0.15
CA ASP A 134 -1.30 17.13 -0.93
C ASP A 134 -0.83 15.69 -0.68
N ALA A 135 -1.69 14.84 -0.10
CA ALA A 135 -1.34 13.46 0.18
C ALA A 135 -1.78 12.49 -0.93
N LEU A 136 -0.90 11.56 -1.27
CA LEU A 136 -1.19 10.46 -2.18
C LEU A 136 -1.89 9.32 -1.41
N ALA A 137 -3.15 9.53 -1.04
CA ALA A 137 -3.89 8.66 -0.13
C ALA A 137 -4.41 7.36 -0.76
N VAL A 138 -4.54 7.32 -2.07
CA VAL A 138 -4.98 6.16 -2.85
C VAL A 138 -4.00 5.92 -3.97
N ALA A 139 -3.53 4.70 -4.12
CA ALA A 139 -2.76 4.25 -5.27
C ALA A 139 -3.53 3.19 -6.05
N PHE A 140 -3.41 3.22 -7.37
CA PHE A 140 -4.01 2.23 -8.26
C PHE A 140 -3.01 1.84 -9.34
N GLY A 141 -2.78 0.56 -9.54
CA GLY A 141 -1.85 0.07 -10.55
C GLY A 141 -1.61 -1.43 -10.48
N ASP A 142 -0.93 -1.94 -11.49
CA ASP A 142 -0.37 -3.29 -11.50
C ASP A 142 1.03 -3.26 -10.87
N PHE A 143 1.07 -3.46 -9.56
CA PHE A 143 2.32 -3.44 -8.79
C PHE A 143 3.24 -4.60 -9.17
N GLY A 144 2.69 -5.73 -9.64
CA GLY A 144 3.47 -6.88 -10.08
C GLY A 144 4.23 -6.62 -11.38
N ALA A 145 3.65 -5.83 -12.28
CA ALA A 145 4.31 -5.41 -13.52
C ALA A 145 5.23 -4.18 -13.31
N GLY A 146 4.87 -3.30 -12.36
CA GLY A 146 5.58 -2.04 -12.13
C GLY A 146 6.82 -2.17 -11.26
N TYR A 147 6.92 -3.18 -10.38
CA TYR A 147 7.99 -3.30 -9.39
C TYR A 147 8.56 -4.71 -9.33
N SER A 148 9.88 -4.79 -9.20
CA SER A 148 10.59 -6.03 -8.91
C SER A 148 11.32 -5.89 -7.59
N VAL A 149 11.04 -6.78 -6.64
CA VAL A 149 11.71 -6.82 -5.34
C VAL A 149 12.73 -7.95 -5.36
N ALA A 150 14.01 -7.61 -5.14
CA ALA A 150 15.08 -8.58 -4.94
C ALA A 150 15.50 -8.57 -3.47
N GLU A 151 15.26 -9.66 -2.78
CA GLU A 151 15.62 -9.81 -1.36
C GLU A 151 16.53 -11.00 -1.12
N ARG A 152 17.28 -10.97 -0.03
CA ARG A 152 17.95 -12.13 0.53
C ARG A 152 17.09 -12.65 1.66
N PRO A 153 16.31 -13.72 1.46
CA PRO A 153 15.46 -14.29 2.51
C PRO A 153 16.33 -15.07 3.50
N ASP A 154 16.95 -14.40 4.44
CA ASP A 154 17.81 -15.05 5.44
C ASP A 154 17.67 -14.34 6.79
N LEU A 155 16.51 -14.55 7.43
CA LEU A 155 16.34 -14.14 8.83
C LEU A 155 17.09 -15.13 9.71
N ARG A 156 18.26 -14.76 10.21
CA ARG A 156 19.05 -15.55 11.16
C ARG A 156 18.74 -15.10 12.57
N LEU A 157 18.28 -16.04 13.38
CA LEU A 157 18.11 -15.85 14.82
C LEU A 157 19.20 -16.63 15.56
N LEU A 158 20.16 -15.90 16.14
CA LEU A 158 21.19 -16.47 16.99
C LEU A 158 20.81 -16.30 18.46
N ARG A 159 20.75 -17.41 19.18
CA ARG A 159 20.59 -17.43 20.63
C ARG A 159 21.96 -17.52 21.31
N ASP A 160 22.31 -16.52 22.12
CA ASP A 160 23.55 -16.51 22.90
C ASP A 160 23.24 -16.52 24.40
N PRO A 161 23.42 -17.67 25.08
CA PRO A 161 23.22 -17.79 26.52
C PRO A 161 24.49 -17.50 27.34
N PHE A 162 25.62 -17.12 26.71
CA PHE A 162 26.92 -17.07 27.34
C PHE A 162 27.46 -15.67 27.59
N SER A 163 27.18 -14.73 26.68
CA SER A 163 27.81 -13.40 26.68
C SER A 163 27.29 -12.44 27.74
N ALA A 164 26.08 -12.64 28.29
CA ALA A 164 25.49 -11.73 29.27
C ALA A 164 24.71 -12.45 30.36
N LYS A 165 25.40 -13.31 31.15
CA LYS A 165 24.75 -14.03 32.26
C LYS A 165 24.24 -13.08 33.35
N PRO A 166 23.01 -13.29 33.89
CA PRO A 166 22.11 -14.43 33.72
C PRO A 166 21.12 -14.30 32.53
N HIS A 167 21.32 -13.36 31.63
CA HIS A 167 20.43 -13.08 30.50
C HIS A 167 20.80 -13.95 29.30
N VAL A 168 19.82 -14.23 28.47
CA VAL A 168 19.98 -14.84 27.13
C VAL A 168 19.78 -13.77 26.10
N LEU A 169 20.76 -13.54 25.22
CA LEU A 169 20.69 -12.59 24.14
C LEU A 169 20.17 -13.29 22.88
N PHE A 170 19.35 -12.56 22.11
CA PHE A 170 18.87 -12.98 20.81
C PHE A 170 19.28 -11.92 19.78
N TYR A 171 20.05 -12.35 18.79
CA TYR A 171 20.47 -11.51 17.67
C TYR A 171 19.65 -11.92 16.44
N ALA A 172 18.93 -10.97 15.86
CA ALA A 172 18.22 -11.14 14.61
C ALA A 172 18.93 -10.33 13.51
N THR A 173 19.32 -10.99 12.41
CA THR A 173 19.97 -10.37 11.24
C THR A 173 19.33 -10.88 9.95
#